data_28de506f9225fb2837091411773dd1ff
#
_entry.id   28de506f9225fb2837091411773dd1ff
#
_cell.length_a   1.000
_cell.length_b   1.000
_cell.length_c   1.000
_cell.angle_alpha   90.00
_cell.angle_beta   90.00
_cell.angle_gamma   90.00
#
_symmetry.space_group_name_H-M   'P 1'
#
loop_
_entity.id
_entity.type
_entity.pdbx_description
1 polymer ?
#
loop_
_entity_poly.entity_id
_entity_poly.type
_entity_poly.pdbx_seq_one_letter_code
_entity_poly.pdbx_strand_id
1 'polypeptide(L)'
;MTIQISLTQFLTFKAFVSTNAKYNYILKQKNNDGYHPSHDYWKNFREAIHRLPYNNGDLTVLYDAVDMVKPEKKANYTKSVNNFINFVSDNDVTFFEVGKAKWNFENELVINASPDIGMIIDGKKYFVKVFPNVQQKKSRLDSKSVKSILTLLQETNANFNTSSGTFAVLRVNSPRFFKAEAIKERDSKLLKIDAANFVNCWEAV
;
A
#
# COMPACT_ATOMS: atom_id res chain seq x y z
N MET A 1 23.34 -8.77 5.11
CA MET A 1 22.44 -8.95 3.92
C MET A 1 21.23 -8.03 4.11
N THR A 2 20.89 -7.18 3.17
CA THR A 2 19.74 -6.26 3.33
C THR A 2 18.43 -6.99 3.01
N ILE A 3 17.50 -6.98 3.94
CA ILE A 3 16.16 -7.57 3.80
C ILE A 3 15.33 -6.65 2.90
N GLN A 4 14.67 -7.19 1.87
CA GLN A 4 13.77 -6.41 1.00
C GLN A 4 12.36 -6.98 1.04
N ILE A 5 11.39 -6.13 1.42
CA ILE A 5 9.99 -6.52 1.52
C ILE A 5 9.05 -5.46 0.93
N SER A 6 7.81 -5.85 0.70
CA SER A 6 6.73 -4.93 0.35
C SER A 6 6.13 -4.25 1.59
N LEU A 7 5.51 -3.08 1.39
CA LEU A 7 4.73 -2.42 2.43
C LEU A 7 3.65 -3.37 3.03
N THR A 8 2.98 -4.16 2.19
CA THR A 8 1.95 -5.10 2.65
C THR A 8 2.52 -6.18 3.57
N GLN A 9 3.71 -6.71 3.27
CA GLN A 9 4.38 -7.69 4.14
C GLN A 9 4.72 -7.07 5.50
N PHE A 10 5.26 -5.86 5.51
CA PHE A 10 5.56 -5.14 6.75
C PHE A 10 4.29 -4.87 7.58
N LEU A 11 3.21 -4.40 6.96
CA LEU A 11 1.94 -4.16 7.65
C LEU A 11 1.32 -5.45 8.19
N THR A 12 1.44 -6.56 7.46
CA THR A 12 0.98 -7.87 7.92
C THR A 12 1.74 -8.32 9.16
N PHE A 13 3.08 -8.17 9.15
CA PHE A 13 3.91 -8.45 10.33
C PHE A 13 3.49 -7.61 11.54
N LYS A 14 3.29 -6.31 11.34
CA LYS A 14 2.85 -5.39 12.41
C LYS A 14 1.49 -5.77 13.01
N ALA A 15 0.60 -6.37 12.22
CA ALA A 15 -0.72 -6.77 12.67
C ALA A 15 -0.69 -7.97 13.63
N PHE A 16 0.41 -8.74 13.70
CA PHE A 16 0.55 -9.80 14.69
C PHE A 16 0.94 -9.26 16.06
N VAL A 17 0.18 -9.65 17.08
CA VAL A 17 0.38 -9.17 18.45
C VAL A 17 1.45 -10.01 19.18
N SER A 18 1.39 -11.33 19.05
CA SER A 18 2.33 -12.21 19.76
C SER A 18 3.64 -12.41 19.00
N THR A 19 4.74 -12.52 19.75
CA THR A 19 6.08 -12.82 19.21
C THR A 19 6.08 -14.11 18.41
N ASN A 20 5.42 -15.17 18.92
CA ASN A 20 5.32 -16.45 18.22
C ASN A 20 4.63 -16.33 16.86
N ALA A 21 3.55 -15.53 16.76
CA ALA A 21 2.87 -15.30 15.48
C ALA A 21 3.75 -14.51 14.50
N LYS A 22 4.53 -13.55 14.98
CA LYS A 22 5.53 -12.82 14.19
C LYS A 22 6.62 -13.74 13.67
N TYR A 23 7.18 -14.57 14.56
CA TYR A 23 8.21 -15.56 14.21
C TYR A 23 7.71 -16.52 13.13
N ASN A 24 6.55 -17.14 13.32
CA ASN A 24 5.96 -18.05 12.34
C ASN A 24 5.65 -17.37 10.99
N TYR A 25 5.27 -16.09 11.01
CA TYR A 25 5.10 -15.32 9.79
C TYR A 25 6.43 -15.16 9.04
N ILE A 26 7.51 -14.80 9.74
CA ILE A 26 8.83 -14.65 9.14
C ILE A 26 9.35 -15.98 8.61
N LEU A 27 9.23 -17.06 9.38
CA LEU A 27 9.61 -18.41 8.95
C LEU A 27 8.91 -18.77 7.62
N LYS A 28 7.61 -18.48 7.53
CA LYS A 28 6.86 -18.68 6.28
C LYS A 28 7.37 -17.80 5.14
N GLN A 29 7.76 -16.54 5.41
CA GLN A 29 8.29 -15.64 4.36
C GLN A 29 9.67 -16.12 3.87
N LYS A 30 10.55 -16.57 4.74
CA LYS A 30 11.87 -17.10 4.38
C LYS A 30 11.79 -18.41 3.57
N ASN A 31 10.84 -19.27 3.91
CA ASN A 31 10.65 -20.57 3.25
C ASN A 31 9.83 -20.47 1.95
N ASN A 32 9.30 -19.31 1.61
CA ASN A 32 8.65 -19.11 0.32
C ASN A 32 9.72 -18.81 -0.74
N ASP A 33 9.68 -19.52 -1.87
CA ASP A 33 10.58 -19.39 -3.03
C ASP A 33 10.45 -18.03 -3.78
N GLY A 34 10.17 -16.95 -3.06
CA GLY A 34 10.02 -15.61 -3.60
C GLY A 34 8.57 -15.19 -3.93
N TYR A 35 8.44 -14.00 -4.52
CA TYR A 35 7.16 -13.46 -4.93
C TYR A 35 6.56 -14.29 -6.07
N HIS A 36 5.44 -14.96 -5.81
CA HIS A 36 4.65 -15.61 -6.85
C HIS A 36 3.41 -14.74 -7.19
N PRO A 37 3.25 -14.27 -8.44
CA PRO A 37 2.16 -13.38 -8.84
C PRO A 37 0.76 -13.91 -8.53
N SER A 38 0.58 -15.25 -8.49
CA SER A 38 -0.72 -15.88 -8.15
C SER A 38 -1.14 -15.66 -6.69
N HIS A 39 -0.18 -15.36 -5.79
CA HIS A 39 -0.46 -15.10 -4.38
C HIS A 39 -0.91 -13.66 -4.13
N ASP A 40 -0.76 -12.79 -5.12
CA ASP A 40 -1.20 -11.40 -5.01
C ASP A 40 -2.66 -11.27 -5.41
N TYR A 41 -3.52 -11.31 -4.40
CA TYR A 41 -4.97 -11.26 -4.60
C TYR A 41 -5.43 -10.05 -5.43
N TRP A 42 -4.80 -8.89 -5.28
CA TRP A 42 -5.21 -7.62 -5.88
C TRP A 42 -4.31 -7.13 -7.03
N LYS A 43 -3.49 -8.02 -7.60
CA LYS A 43 -2.54 -7.68 -8.66
C LYS A 43 -3.22 -6.95 -9.82
N ASN A 44 -4.26 -7.56 -10.43
CA ASN A 44 -4.92 -7.01 -11.61
C ASN A 44 -5.58 -5.65 -11.32
N PHE A 45 -6.14 -5.47 -10.12
CA PHE A 45 -6.72 -4.19 -9.71
C PHE A 45 -5.66 -3.09 -9.63
N ARG A 46 -4.49 -3.36 -9.02
CA ARG A 46 -3.40 -2.38 -8.97
C ARG A 46 -2.82 -2.08 -10.34
N GLU A 47 -2.65 -3.10 -11.18
CA GLU A 47 -2.19 -2.92 -12.56
C GLU A 47 -3.16 -2.07 -13.38
N ALA A 48 -4.47 -2.22 -13.18
CA ALA A 48 -5.47 -1.38 -13.83
C ALA A 48 -5.39 0.08 -13.34
N ILE A 49 -5.23 0.31 -12.03
CA ILE A 49 -5.01 1.65 -11.46
C ILE A 49 -3.76 2.29 -12.03
N HIS A 50 -2.66 1.56 -12.15
CA HIS A 50 -1.41 2.07 -12.74
C HIS A 50 -1.56 2.49 -14.21
N ARG A 51 -2.54 1.97 -14.95
CA ARG A 51 -2.80 2.35 -16.35
C ARG A 51 -3.59 3.65 -16.50
N LEU A 52 -4.31 4.10 -15.49
CA LEU A 52 -5.18 5.28 -15.58
C LEU A 52 -4.47 6.55 -16.08
N PRO A 53 -3.24 6.89 -15.63
CA PRO A 53 -2.52 8.05 -16.16
C PRO A 53 -2.21 7.97 -17.67
N TYR A 54 -2.04 6.76 -18.20
CA TYR A 54 -1.67 6.53 -19.61
C TYR A 54 -2.87 6.41 -20.54
N ASN A 55 -4.06 6.19 -19.99
CA ASN A 55 -5.32 6.01 -20.73
C ASN A 55 -6.26 7.21 -20.56
N ASN A 56 -5.73 8.42 -20.35
CA ASN A 56 -6.50 9.64 -20.13
C ASN A 56 -7.55 9.51 -19.01
N GLY A 57 -7.29 8.66 -18.01
CA GLY A 57 -8.21 8.44 -16.89
C GLY A 57 -9.43 7.58 -17.23
N ASP A 58 -9.41 6.85 -18.34
CA ASP A 58 -10.51 5.93 -18.70
C ASP A 58 -10.69 4.84 -17.65
N LEU A 59 -11.77 4.93 -16.89
CA LEU A 59 -12.10 4.02 -15.80
C LEU A 59 -12.59 2.65 -16.28
N THR A 60 -12.85 2.47 -17.58
CA THR A 60 -13.32 1.17 -18.14
C THR A 60 -12.27 0.08 -17.96
N VAL A 61 -10.96 0.44 -17.96
CA VAL A 61 -9.86 -0.49 -17.71
C VAL A 61 -9.94 -1.21 -16.34
N LEU A 62 -10.68 -0.65 -15.39
CA LEU A 62 -10.89 -1.28 -14.09
C LEU A 62 -11.84 -2.49 -14.18
N TYR A 63 -12.79 -2.47 -15.11
CA TYR A 63 -13.68 -3.61 -15.35
C TYR A 63 -12.94 -4.78 -16.03
N ASP A 64 -11.96 -4.49 -16.89
CA ASP A 64 -11.07 -5.52 -17.45
C ASP A 64 -10.40 -6.33 -16.33
N ALA A 65 -9.99 -5.64 -15.25
CA ALA A 65 -9.39 -6.30 -14.09
C ALA A 65 -10.38 -7.25 -13.37
N VAL A 66 -11.69 -6.98 -13.43
CA VAL A 66 -12.74 -7.89 -12.90
C VAL A 66 -12.89 -9.12 -13.79
N ASP A 67 -12.78 -8.95 -15.10
CA ASP A 67 -12.96 -10.06 -16.04
C ASP A 67 -11.76 -11.01 -16.05
N MET A 68 -10.57 -10.51 -15.76
CA MET A 68 -9.32 -11.28 -15.70
C MET A 68 -9.19 -12.15 -14.44
N VAL A 69 -10.05 -12.03 -13.44
CA VAL A 69 -9.91 -12.79 -12.20
C VAL A 69 -10.84 -14.01 -12.18
N LYS A 70 -10.45 -14.98 -11.34
CA LYS A 70 -11.26 -16.19 -11.10
C LYS A 70 -12.63 -15.84 -10.50
N PRO A 71 -13.68 -16.64 -10.75
CA PRO A 71 -15.05 -16.38 -10.30
C PRO A 71 -15.15 -16.05 -8.80
N GLU A 72 -14.40 -16.73 -7.94
CA GLU A 72 -14.39 -16.53 -6.50
C GLU A 72 -13.86 -15.17 -6.05
N LYS A 73 -13.13 -14.45 -6.92
CA LYS A 73 -12.62 -13.11 -6.66
C LYS A 73 -13.53 -12.01 -7.23
N LYS A 74 -14.37 -12.32 -8.22
CA LYS A 74 -15.13 -11.32 -9.00
C LYS A 74 -15.96 -10.38 -8.11
N ALA A 75 -16.71 -10.91 -7.14
CA ALA A 75 -17.55 -10.09 -6.26
C ALA A 75 -16.75 -9.01 -5.48
N ASN A 76 -15.58 -9.38 -4.96
CA ASN A 76 -14.72 -8.45 -4.24
C ASN A 76 -14.08 -7.40 -5.17
N TYR A 77 -13.66 -7.84 -6.36
CA TYR A 77 -13.12 -6.95 -7.39
C TYR A 77 -14.17 -5.95 -7.85
N THR A 78 -15.36 -6.41 -8.23
CA THR A 78 -16.49 -5.55 -8.64
C THR A 78 -16.80 -4.50 -7.58
N LYS A 79 -16.90 -4.93 -6.31
CA LYS A 79 -17.12 -3.98 -5.20
C LYS A 79 -16.02 -2.94 -5.09
N SER A 80 -14.76 -3.34 -5.21
CA SER A 80 -13.63 -2.41 -5.11
C SER A 80 -13.55 -1.49 -6.32
N VAL A 81 -13.81 -1.99 -7.53
CA VAL A 81 -13.88 -1.18 -8.74
C VAL A 81 -14.98 -0.13 -8.63
N ASN A 82 -16.21 -0.53 -8.29
CA ASN A 82 -17.33 0.40 -8.16
C ASN A 82 -17.06 1.47 -7.09
N ASN A 83 -16.51 1.09 -5.95
CA ASN A 83 -16.18 2.04 -4.90
C ASN A 83 -15.08 3.03 -5.31
N PHE A 84 -14.09 2.57 -6.09
CA PHE A 84 -13.05 3.45 -6.61
C PHE A 84 -13.63 4.42 -7.65
N ILE A 85 -14.46 3.92 -8.57
CA ILE A 85 -15.15 4.73 -9.59
C ILE A 85 -16.04 5.78 -8.91
N ASN A 86 -16.85 5.39 -7.92
CA ASN A 86 -17.68 6.34 -7.18
C ASN A 86 -16.82 7.43 -6.51
N PHE A 87 -15.71 7.04 -5.87
CA PHE A 87 -14.79 8.02 -5.27
C PHE A 87 -14.26 9.01 -6.33
N VAL A 88 -13.90 8.53 -7.52
CA VAL A 88 -13.42 9.40 -8.61
C VAL A 88 -14.55 10.29 -9.13
N SER A 89 -15.77 9.77 -9.29
CA SER A 89 -16.94 10.54 -9.77
C SER A 89 -17.44 11.58 -8.79
N ASP A 90 -17.28 11.32 -7.48
CA ASP A 90 -17.68 12.25 -6.42
C ASP A 90 -16.67 13.41 -6.22
N ASN A 91 -15.51 13.32 -6.90
CA ASN A 91 -14.44 14.30 -6.80
C ASN A 91 -13.93 14.66 -8.20
N ASP A 92 -13.47 15.89 -8.39
CA ASP A 92 -12.81 16.29 -9.64
C ASP A 92 -11.38 15.73 -9.66
N VAL A 93 -11.21 14.54 -10.24
CA VAL A 93 -9.95 13.78 -10.20
C VAL A 93 -9.29 13.71 -11.57
N THR A 94 -8.05 14.20 -11.64
CA THR A 94 -7.13 13.95 -12.76
C THR A 94 -6.00 13.06 -12.30
N PHE A 95 -5.58 12.09 -13.12
CA PHE A 95 -4.50 11.15 -12.79
C PHE A 95 -3.16 11.56 -13.38
N PHE A 96 -2.08 11.23 -12.68
CA PHE A 96 -0.72 11.38 -13.19
C PHE A 96 0.17 10.23 -12.73
N GLU A 97 1.24 9.98 -13.48
CA GLU A 97 2.22 8.95 -13.16
C GLU A 97 3.03 9.32 -11.91
N VAL A 98 3.32 8.31 -11.09
CA VAL A 98 4.21 8.41 -9.92
C VAL A 98 5.35 7.44 -10.02
N GLY A 99 6.49 7.86 -9.53
CA GLY A 99 7.69 7.04 -9.52
C GLY A 99 7.72 6.02 -8.36
N LYS A 100 8.90 5.42 -8.20
CA LYS A 100 9.17 4.44 -7.15
C LYS A 100 9.64 5.14 -5.87
N ALA A 101 9.30 4.54 -4.73
CA ALA A 101 9.72 5.01 -3.43
C ALA A 101 10.04 3.83 -2.51
N LYS A 102 11.11 3.98 -1.72
CA LYS A 102 11.57 2.96 -0.77
C LYS A 102 11.85 3.63 0.57
N TRP A 103 11.48 2.98 1.65
CA TRP A 103 11.88 3.36 2.99
C TRP A 103 13.00 2.44 3.47
N ASN A 104 14.06 3.03 4.05
CA ASN A 104 15.24 2.30 4.49
C ASN A 104 15.39 2.41 6.02
N PHE A 105 15.67 1.29 6.67
CA PHE A 105 16.03 1.22 8.07
C PHE A 105 17.43 0.64 8.21
N GLU A 106 18.39 1.46 8.65
CA GLU A 106 19.77 1.12 9.06
C GLU A 106 20.54 0.21 8.07
N ASN A 107 20.23 0.29 6.77
CA ASN A 107 20.74 -0.61 5.73
C ASN A 107 20.40 -2.11 5.92
N GLU A 108 19.60 -2.44 6.91
CA GLU A 108 19.18 -3.80 7.24
C GLU A 108 17.85 -4.17 6.58
N LEU A 109 16.91 -3.19 6.52
CA LEU A 109 15.59 -3.39 5.95
C LEU A 109 15.22 -2.32 4.93
N VAL A 110 14.78 -2.76 3.75
CA VAL A 110 14.23 -1.91 2.70
C VAL A 110 12.78 -2.28 2.46
N ILE A 111 11.88 -1.31 2.61
CA ILE A 111 10.45 -1.48 2.35
C ILE A 111 10.08 -0.78 1.03
N ASN A 112 9.62 -1.54 0.05
CA ASN A 112 9.06 -0.99 -1.18
C ASN A 112 7.69 -0.39 -0.89
N ALA A 113 7.60 0.95 -0.94
CA ALA A 113 6.43 1.71 -0.51
C ALA A 113 6.01 2.76 -1.55
N SER A 114 6.17 2.45 -2.83
CA SER A 114 5.72 3.34 -3.90
C SER A 114 4.22 3.62 -3.80
N PRO A 115 3.77 4.86 -4.01
CA PRO A 115 2.37 5.16 -4.30
C PRO A 115 1.89 4.33 -5.49
N ASP A 116 0.60 4.04 -5.56
CA ASP A 116 0.04 3.30 -6.70
C ASP A 116 -0.37 4.24 -7.83
N ILE A 117 -0.71 5.50 -7.52
CA ILE A 117 -1.14 6.48 -8.51
C ILE A 117 -0.98 7.91 -7.97
N GLY A 118 -0.75 8.86 -8.87
CA GLY A 118 -0.89 10.29 -8.60
C GLY A 118 -2.31 10.75 -8.90
N MET A 119 -2.88 11.58 -8.03
CA MET A 119 -4.20 12.21 -8.22
C MET A 119 -4.11 13.71 -8.00
N ILE A 120 -4.73 14.48 -8.87
CA ILE A 120 -5.09 15.87 -8.59
C ILE A 120 -6.57 15.86 -8.23
N ILE A 121 -6.91 16.33 -7.04
CA ILE A 121 -8.27 16.37 -6.51
C ILE A 121 -8.52 17.81 -6.08
N ASP A 122 -9.53 18.47 -6.66
CA ASP A 122 -9.83 19.87 -6.42
C ASP A 122 -8.59 20.77 -6.58
N GLY A 123 -7.79 20.52 -7.62
CA GLY A 123 -6.55 21.25 -7.91
C GLY A 123 -5.36 20.94 -7.00
N LYS A 124 -5.49 20.04 -6.03
CA LYS A 124 -4.42 19.64 -5.10
C LYS A 124 -3.81 18.30 -5.50
N LYS A 125 -2.48 18.23 -5.49
CA LYS A 125 -1.71 17.06 -5.93
C LYS A 125 -1.48 16.09 -4.78
N TYR A 126 -1.78 14.79 -5.04
CA TYR A 126 -1.62 13.72 -4.07
C TYR A 126 -0.86 12.53 -4.66
N PHE A 127 0.03 11.92 -3.85
CA PHE A 127 0.68 10.64 -4.13
C PHE A 127 -0.06 9.57 -3.35
N VAL A 128 -0.87 8.75 -4.03
CA VAL A 128 -1.89 7.93 -3.38
C VAL A 128 -1.48 6.46 -3.33
N LYS A 129 -1.47 5.90 -2.12
CA LYS A 129 -1.44 4.46 -1.91
C LYS A 129 -2.86 3.93 -1.79
N VAL A 130 -3.23 3.01 -2.68
CA VAL A 130 -4.59 2.48 -2.76
C VAL A 130 -4.68 1.13 -2.05
N PHE A 131 -5.59 1.03 -1.09
CA PHE A 131 -5.87 -0.22 -0.39
C PHE A 131 -7.27 -0.72 -0.77
N PRO A 132 -7.37 -1.70 -1.66
CA PRO A 132 -8.60 -2.43 -1.89
C PRO A 132 -8.97 -3.24 -0.64
N ASN A 133 -10.09 -3.92 -0.65
CA ASN A 133 -10.59 -4.61 0.53
C ASN A 133 -9.54 -5.57 1.12
N VAL A 134 -9.23 -5.39 2.42
CA VAL A 134 -8.39 -6.32 3.15
C VAL A 134 -9.28 -7.38 3.78
N GLN A 135 -9.37 -8.55 3.16
CA GLN A 135 -10.16 -9.69 3.67
C GLN A 135 -9.61 -10.29 4.97
N GLN A 136 -8.38 -9.98 5.34
CA GLN A 136 -7.80 -10.52 6.55
C GLN A 136 -8.35 -9.77 7.77
N LYS A 137 -9.11 -10.48 8.61
CA LYS A 137 -9.63 -9.96 9.90
C LYS A 137 -8.55 -9.32 10.79
N LYS A 138 -7.27 -9.62 10.54
CA LYS A 138 -6.12 -9.17 11.33
C LYS A 138 -5.49 -7.85 10.86
N SER A 139 -5.73 -7.38 9.64
CA SER A 139 -5.12 -6.15 9.11
C SER A 139 -6.18 -5.11 8.72
N ARG A 140 -7.09 -4.79 9.66
CA ARG A 140 -8.00 -3.66 9.45
C ARG A 140 -7.17 -2.38 9.35
N LEU A 141 -7.32 -1.65 8.23
CA LEU A 141 -6.84 -0.28 8.12
C LEU A 141 -7.67 0.62 9.06
N ASP A 142 -7.28 0.66 10.31
CA ASP A 142 -7.77 1.62 11.29
C ASP A 142 -6.95 2.93 11.21
N SER A 143 -7.34 3.93 11.96
CA SER A 143 -6.65 5.23 11.98
C SER A 143 -5.18 5.12 12.40
N LYS A 144 -4.83 4.16 13.28
CA LYS A 144 -3.45 3.95 13.73
C LYS A 144 -2.58 3.34 12.63
N SER A 145 -3.10 2.31 11.94
CA SER A 145 -2.42 1.68 10.81
C SER A 145 -2.21 2.66 9.67
N VAL A 146 -3.22 3.45 9.32
CA VAL A 146 -3.14 4.49 8.28
C VAL A 146 -2.08 5.53 8.63
N LYS A 147 -2.02 5.98 9.89
CA LYS A 147 -1.01 6.95 10.32
C LYS A 147 0.40 6.40 10.15
N SER A 148 0.65 5.16 10.53
CA SER A 148 1.96 4.52 10.33
C SER A 148 2.32 4.39 8.85
N ILE A 149 1.35 4.09 7.98
CA ILE A 149 1.57 4.05 6.53
C ILE A 149 1.95 5.43 6.00
N LEU A 150 1.21 6.47 6.38
CA LEU A 150 1.48 7.84 5.94
C LEU A 150 2.84 8.34 6.42
N THR A 151 3.24 8.04 7.66
CA THR A 151 4.58 8.34 8.18
C THR A 151 5.65 7.66 7.33
N LEU A 152 5.49 6.36 7.06
CA LEU A 152 6.45 5.60 6.25
C LEU A 152 6.55 6.17 4.84
N LEU A 153 5.42 6.48 4.18
CA LEU A 153 5.40 7.06 2.84
C LEU A 153 6.12 8.42 2.78
N GLN A 154 5.94 9.28 3.79
CA GLN A 154 6.59 10.59 3.86
C GLN A 154 8.11 10.48 4.10
N GLU A 155 8.58 9.42 4.74
CA GLU A 155 10.00 9.17 5.01
C GLU A 155 10.69 8.36 3.90
N THR A 156 10.02 8.06 2.79
CA THR A 156 10.61 7.31 1.68
C THR A 156 11.65 8.13 0.91
N ASN A 157 12.66 7.43 0.41
CA ASN A 157 13.49 7.91 -0.68
C ASN A 157 12.77 7.62 -2.00
N ALA A 158 12.28 8.66 -2.64
CA ALA A 158 11.53 8.60 -3.88
C ALA A 158 12.36 9.09 -5.07
N ASN A 159 12.12 8.52 -6.26
CA ASN A 159 12.73 8.98 -7.50
C ASN A 159 11.89 10.05 -8.23
N PHE A 160 11.00 10.71 -7.51
CA PHE A 160 10.16 11.81 -7.98
C PHE A 160 10.11 12.95 -6.96
N ASN A 161 9.67 14.13 -7.38
CA ASN A 161 9.60 15.30 -6.48
C ASN A 161 8.43 15.18 -5.51
N THR A 162 8.71 14.78 -4.28
CA THR A 162 7.71 14.62 -3.21
C THR A 162 7.20 15.94 -2.64
N SER A 163 7.95 17.05 -2.80
CA SER A 163 7.54 18.37 -2.31
C SER A 163 6.40 18.99 -3.15
N SER A 164 6.14 18.43 -4.35
CA SER A 164 5.10 18.92 -5.26
C SER A 164 3.68 18.48 -4.88
N GLY A 165 3.51 17.63 -3.85
CA GLY A 165 2.20 17.10 -3.46
C GLY A 165 2.19 16.52 -2.06
N THR A 166 1.07 15.95 -1.66
CA THR A 166 0.84 15.35 -0.35
C THR A 166 0.66 13.84 -0.49
N PHE A 167 1.31 13.04 0.35
CA PHE A 167 1.03 11.62 0.42
C PHE A 167 -0.37 11.36 0.98
N ALA A 168 -1.04 10.36 0.42
CA ALA A 168 -2.36 9.97 0.85
C ALA A 168 -2.58 8.46 0.79
N VAL A 169 -3.55 7.98 1.56
CA VAL A 169 -4.04 6.60 1.54
C VAL A 169 -5.51 6.62 1.15
N LEU A 170 -5.86 5.91 0.09
CA LEU A 170 -7.24 5.65 -0.29
C LEU A 170 -7.63 4.22 0.13
N ARG A 171 -8.52 4.12 1.10
CA ARG A 171 -9.18 2.86 1.45
C ARG A 171 -10.42 2.70 0.60
N VAL A 172 -10.44 1.68 -0.27
CA VAL A 172 -11.49 1.53 -1.29
C VAL A 172 -12.73 0.78 -0.75
N ASN A 173 -12.58 -0.20 0.11
CA ASN A 173 -13.69 -1.05 0.57
C ASN A 173 -14.84 -0.29 1.28
N SER A 174 -14.51 0.72 2.07
CA SER A 174 -15.43 1.75 2.54
C SER A 174 -14.72 3.07 2.30
N PRO A 175 -15.03 3.76 1.19
CA PRO A 175 -14.19 4.81 0.66
C PRO A 175 -13.85 5.85 1.72
N ARG A 176 -12.56 5.97 2.00
CA ARG A 176 -12.01 7.01 2.87
C ARG A 176 -10.65 7.44 2.33
N PHE A 177 -10.50 8.74 2.20
CA PHE A 177 -9.26 9.36 1.77
C PHE A 177 -8.56 10.01 2.97
N PHE A 178 -7.38 9.51 3.30
CA PHE A 178 -6.58 9.97 4.41
C PHE A 178 -5.37 10.73 3.87
N LYS A 179 -5.26 12.00 4.19
CA LYS A 179 -4.15 12.87 3.79
C LYS A 179 -3.05 12.81 4.86
N ALA A 180 -1.80 12.87 4.43
CA ALA A 180 -0.68 12.99 5.35
C ALA A 180 -0.72 14.35 6.04
N GLU A 181 -0.46 14.33 7.33
CA GLU A 181 -0.19 15.50 8.18
C GLU A 181 1.32 15.60 8.42
N ALA A 182 1.77 16.68 9.03
CA ALA A 182 3.17 16.82 9.45
C ALA A 182 3.59 15.64 10.35
N ILE A 183 4.74 15.05 10.03
CA ILE A 183 5.30 13.92 10.80
C ILE A 183 5.62 14.39 12.22
N LYS A 184 5.16 13.62 13.21
CA LYS A 184 5.57 13.80 14.60
C LYS A 184 6.74 12.87 14.89
N GLU A 185 7.74 13.38 15.62
CA GLU A 185 8.93 12.60 16.02
C GLU A 185 8.59 11.24 16.63
N ARG A 186 7.53 11.21 17.45
CA ARG A 186 7.02 9.96 18.04
C ARG A 186 6.63 8.93 16.98
N ASP A 187 6.02 9.35 15.87
CA ASP A 187 5.51 8.42 14.85
C ASP A 187 6.68 7.80 14.09
N SER A 188 7.72 8.58 13.77
CA SER A 188 8.98 8.09 13.21
C SER A 188 9.69 7.11 14.15
N LYS A 189 9.75 7.41 15.46
CA LYS A 189 10.33 6.50 16.46
C LYS A 189 9.57 5.17 16.52
N LEU A 190 8.24 5.21 16.52
CA LEU A 190 7.42 3.99 16.53
C LEU A 190 7.63 3.16 15.25
N LEU A 191 7.75 3.80 14.09
CA LEU A 191 8.03 3.11 12.83
C LEU A 191 9.38 2.38 12.87
N LYS A 192 10.43 3.04 13.40
CA LYS A 192 11.75 2.43 13.58
C LYS A 192 11.74 1.26 14.56
N ILE A 193 10.99 1.34 15.66
CA ILE A 193 10.82 0.23 16.61
C ILE A 193 10.17 -0.98 15.92
N ASP A 194 9.14 -0.74 15.09
CA ASP A 194 8.49 -1.81 14.33
C ASP A 194 9.45 -2.46 13.32
N ALA A 195 10.31 -1.65 12.68
CA ALA A 195 11.32 -2.13 11.75
C ALA A 195 12.41 -2.97 12.46
N ALA A 196 12.93 -2.50 13.59
CA ALA A 196 13.87 -3.24 14.40
C ALA A 196 13.29 -4.60 14.86
N ASN A 197 12.03 -4.61 15.28
CA ASN A 197 11.33 -5.85 15.62
C ASN A 197 11.23 -6.82 14.42
N PHE A 198 11.02 -6.28 13.21
CA PHE A 198 11.00 -7.10 11.99
C PHE A 198 12.36 -7.74 11.74
N VAL A 199 13.44 -6.93 11.78
CA VAL A 199 14.83 -7.40 11.59
C VAL A 199 15.20 -8.46 12.63
N ASN A 200 14.97 -8.19 13.91
CA ASN A 200 15.26 -9.15 14.99
C ASN A 200 14.52 -10.48 14.81
N CYS A 201 13.24 -10.45 14.40
CA CYS A 201 12.51 -11.68 14.09
C CYS A 201 13.05 -12.38 12.84
N TRP A 202 13.53 -11.63 11.86
CA TRP A 202 14.13 -12.18 10.64
C TRP A 202 15.46 -12.90 10.94
N GLU A 203 16.30 -12.33 11.78
CA GLU A 203 17.59 -12.92 12.15
C GLU A 203 17.43 -14.14 13.06
N ALA A 204 16.39 -14.17 13.90
CA ALA A 204 16.10 -15.28 14.80
C ALA A 204 15.57 -16.56 14.10
N VAL A 205 15.18 -16.50 12.83
CA VAL A 205 14.70 -17.60 11.97
C VAL A 205 15.80 -18.04 11.01
#